data_4863f798e78dcf83b2ac5077a35389df
#
_entry.id   4863f798e78dcf83b2ac5077a35389df
#
_cell.length_a   1.000
_cell.length_b   1.000
_cell.length_c   1.000
_cell.angle_alpha   90.00
_cell.angle_beta   90.00
_cell.angle_gamma   90.00
#
_symmetry.space_group_name_H-M   'P 1'
#
loop_
_entity.id
_entity.type
_entity.pdbx_description
1 polymer ?
#
loop_
_entity_poly.entity_id
_entity_poly.type
_entity_poly.pdbx_seq_one_letter_code
_entity_poly.pdbx_strand_id
1 'polypeptide(L)'
;MKRKVVIGGAWPYANSSLHLGHLAALISGDVLARYHRLNGDEVIYVSGTDCHGTPITERAKREKIEPKEIAEKYHKEFTEVFKKVNFSYDLYTETEDEYHKEKVKELFKKIYDNGYIIEKNDEDNYCPKCNKFVADRELKLTCPNCGNETKGDQCDCGYVPTKEDLKKAICNECGSETTTKDNKNLYLELPKLQKAIEAYVEKYNQKWRKNAQNETNKYLKEGLKERAVTRNLEWGVDIPIEGFEDKNMYVWIDAVFGYLTASMRYCEKNNLDWRAWWQNEETRMYMVHGKDNIVFHTLIFPGLLIGLNESMHLPDSIVSTEYLNFNDQKFSKSKGIGLTILEAIDVYDTETLRFYLIKNGPENKDSNFSEEDYKTNHNEITNKLGNFVNRTLKYKGLTEIPKGIMDKEVEKFIKNKYEEISNYIENIEFRKAALSIVELLDYANKYYDERKPWVQFKENINEFNNTIYACAVIIANISNLVEPFMPITSQKLNNYLNIDKNIWKYIEVKYGVKLDDIEPLFERMQ
;
A
#
# COMPACT_ATOMS: atom_id res chain seq x y z
N MET A 1 11.92 7.84 23.61
CA MET A 1 12.40 6.57 23.01
C MET A 1 12.02 6.56 21.53
N LYS A 2 12.80 5.91 20.68
CA LYS A 2 12.41 5.69 19.28
C LYS A 2 11.20 4.76 19.25
N ARG A 3 10.13 5.13 18.54
CA ARG A 3 8.96 4.25 18.36
C ARG A 3 9.33 3.10 17.43
N LYS A 4 8.72 1.95 17.65
CA LYS A 4 8.76 0.84 16.70
C LYS A 4 7.53 0.90 15.81
N VAL A 5 7.74 0.77 14.51
CA VAL A 5 6.69 0.92 13.51
C VAL A 5 6.72 -0.27 12.56
N VAL A 6 5.57 -0.89 12.34
CA VAL A 6 5.37 -1.92 11.32
C VAL A 6 4.41 -1.39 10.27
N ILE A 7 4.77 -1.52 9.02
CA ILE A 7 3.91 -1.15 7.89
C ILE A 7 3.80 -2.36 6.97
N GLY A 8 2.59 -2.87 6.81
CA GLY A 8 2.26 -3.94 5.88
C GLY A 8 1.60 -3.36 4.63
N GLY A 9 2.28 -3.41 3.49
CA GLY A 9 1.66 -3.14 2.18
C GLY A 9 0.98 -4.40 1.65
N ALA A 10 -0.27 -4.30 1.16
CA ALA A 10 -0.99 -5.43 0.61
C ALA A 10 -0.20 -6.16 -0.48
N TRP A 11 -0.38 -7.47 -0.54
CA TRP A 11 0.33 -8.37 -1.45
C TRP A 11 -0.48 -8.51 -2.75
N PRO A 12 -0.02 -7.96 -3.89
CA PRO A 12 -0.74 -8.09 -5.14
C PRO A 12 -0.62 -9.51 -5.72
N TYR A 13 -1.69 -9.97 -6.37
CA TYR A 13 -1.74 -11.26 -7.06
C TYR A 13 -0.81 -11.32 -8.26
N ALA A 14 -0.02 -12.39 -8.37
CA ALA A 14 0.88 -12.68 -9.51
C ALA A 14 0.14 -13.16 -10.77
N ASN A 15 -1.01 -12.58 -11.11
CA ASN A 15 -1.80 -13.00 -12.27
C ASN A 15 -1.80 -12.01 -13.42
N SER A 16 -1.28 -10.81 -13.20
CA SER A 16 -1.28 -9.73 -14.20
C SER A 16 -0.38 -8.57 -13.76
N SER A 17 0.12 -7.75 -14.71
CA SER A 17 0.92 -6.55 -14.39
C SER A 17 0.19 -5.57 -13.50
N LEU A 18 0.90 -4.83 -12.67
CA LEU A 18 0.32 -3.80 -11.80
C LEU A 18 -0.12 -2.58 -12.62
N HIS A 19 -1.24 -1.98 -12.25
CA HIS A 19 -1.75 -0.74 -12.85
C HIS A 19 -1.78 0.41 -11.82
N LEU A 20 -2.07 1.63 -12.25
CA LEU A 20 -2.08 2.82 -11.39
C LEU A 20 -2.99 2.69 -10.16
N GLY A 21 -4.07 1.90 -10.24
CA GLY A 21 -4.93 1.62 -9.07
C GLY A 21 -4.20 0.89 -7.94
N HIS A 22 -3.27 -0.05 -8.28
CA HIS A 22 -2.43 -0.70 -7.27
C HIS A 22 -1.44 0.29 -6.66
N LEU A 23 -0.84 1.16 -7.49
CA LEU A 23 0.08 2.19 -7.00
C LEU A 23 -0.64 3.15 -6.04
N ALA A 24 -1.83 3.62 -6.40
CA ALA A 24 -2.64 4.49 -5.55
C ALA A 24 -3.02 3.84 -4.21
N ALA A 25 -3.26 2.51 -4.22
CA ALA A 25 -3.59 1.77 -3.00
C ALA A 25 -2.41 1.60 -2.05
N LEU A 26 -1.18 1.52 -2.56
CA LEU A 26 0.00 1.16 -1.76
C LEU A 26 0.91 2.33 -1.42
N ILE A 27 0.87 3.43 -2.17
CA ILE A 27 1.83 4.54 -2.06
C ILE A 27 1.83 5.21 -0.68
N SER A 28 0.70 5.24 0.01
CA SER A 28 0.60 5.78 1.37
C SER A 28 1.44 5.01 2.39
N GLY A 29 1.71 3.72 2.14
CA GLY A 29 2.63 2.91 2.95
C GLY A 29 4.07 3.39 2.84
N ASP A 30 4.51 3.76 1.64
CA ASP A 30 5.85 4.33 1.44
C ASP A 30 5.99 5.72 2.08
N VAL A 31 4.94 6.54 2.00
CA VAL A 31 4.91 7.84 2.70
C VAL A 31 5.06 7.66 4.20
N LEU A 32 4.32 6.73 4.81
CA LEU A 32 4.43 6.40 6.23
C LEU A 32 5.84 5.93 6.60
N ALA A 33 6.40 5.00 5.82
CA ALA A 33 7.73 4.44 6.10
C ALA A 33 8.81 5.52 6.08
N ARG A 34 8.82 6.38 5.07
CA ARG A 34 9.77 7.49 4.94
C ARG A 34 9.59 8.52 6.05
N TYR A 35 8.36 8.95 6.31
CA TYR A 35 8.05 9.88 7.39
C TYR A 35 8.58 9.38 8.74
N HIS A 36 8.24 8.14 9.12
CA HIS A 36 8.68 7.59 10.40
C HIS A 36 10.20 7.44 10.50
N ARG A 37 10.88 7.05 9.41
CA ARG A 37 12.34 6.99 9.37
C ARG A 37 12.98 8.37 9.52
N LEU A 38 12.44 9.40 8.86
CA LEU A 38 12.88 10.79 9.02
C LEU A 38 12.68 11.32 10.45
N ASN A 39 11.60 10.89 11.09
CA ASN A 39 11.30 11.22 12.48
C ASN A 39 12.18 10.44 13.49
N GLY A 40 13.00 9.50 13.01
CA GLY A 40 13.95 8.73 13.80
C GLY A 40 13.38 7.45 14.40
N ASP A 41 12.17 7.03 14.00
CA ASP A 41 11.54 5.79 14.44
C ASP A 41 12.24 4.56 13.81
N GLU A 42 12.10 3.40 14.46
CA GLU A 42 12.60 2.11 13.95
C GLU A 42 11.48 1.43 13.15
N VAL A 43 11.62 1.42 11.83
CA VAL A 43 10.57 0.99 10.90
C VAL A 43 10.89 -0.37 10.30
N ILE A 44 9.87 -1.23 10.21
CA ILE A 44 9.83 -2.41 9.34
C ILE A 44 8.71 -2.20 8.34
N TYR A 45 9.05 -2.01 7.07
CA TYR A 45 8.11 -1.88 5.97
C TYR A 45 8.22 -3.07 5.04
N VAL A 46 7.18 -3.91 5.01
CA VAL A 46 7.17 -5.17 4.26
C VAL A 46 5.97 -5.27 3.33
N SER A 47 6.19 -5.99 2.25
CA SER A 47 5.16 -6.42 1.31
C SER A 47 5.68 -7.64 0.53
N GLY A 48 4.90 -8.13 -0.39
CA GLY A 48 5.30 -9.25 -1.25
C GLY A 48 4.29 -9.51 -2.35
N THR A 49 4.57 -10.53 -3.14
CA THR A 49 3.72 -11.02 -4.22
C THR A 49 2.91 -12.19 -3.72
N ASP A 50 1.59 -12.16 -3.89
CA ASP A 50 0.70 -13.30 -3.68
C ASP A 50 0.77 -14.21 -4.90
N CYS A 51 1.42 -15.37 -4.72
CA CYS A 51 1.75 -16.32 -5.78
C CYS A 51 0.78 -17.51 -5.88
N HIS A 52 -0.23 -17.58 -5.00
CA HIS A 52 -1.11 -18.75 -4.90
C HIS A 52 -2.54 -18.48 -5.36
N GLY A 53 -3.32 -19.56 -5.52
CA GLY A 53 -4.76 -19.49 -5.78
C GLY A 53 -5.18 -19.63 -7.24
N THR A 54 -6.49 -19.79 -7.40
CA THR A 54 -7.16 -20.08 -8.69
C THR A 54 -6.84 -19.12 -9.84
N PRO A 55 -6.71 -17.78 -9.64
CA PRO A 55 -6.42 -16.89 -10.76
C PRO A 55 -5.08 -17.18 -11.46
N ILE A 56 -4.10 -17.70 -10.71
CA ILE A 56 -2.78 -18.04 -11.23
C ILE A 56 -2.83 -19.38 -11.97
N THR A 57 -3.47 -20.39 -11.39
CA THR A 57 -3.64 -21.69 -12.05
C THR A 57 -4.50 -21.60 -13.32
N GLU A 58 -5.58 -20.79 -13.33
CA GLU A 58 -6.37 -20.53 -14.54
C GLU A 58 -5.52 -19.87 -15.63
N ARG A 59 -4.66 -18.94 -15.27
CA ARG A 59 -3.76 -18.28 -16.21
C ARG A 59 -2.71 -19.25 -16.74
N ALA A 60 -2.09 -20.05 -15.88
CA ALA A 60 -1.11 -21.06 -16.25
C ALA A 60 -1.70 -22.06 -17.25
N LYS A 61 -2.91 -22.57 -16.99
CA LYS A 61 -3.65 -23.46 -17.92
C LYS A 61 -3.89 -22.79 -19.29
N ARG A 62 -4.26 -21.51 -19.31
CA ARG A 62 -4.47 -20.75 -20.56
C ARG A 62 -3.18 -20.51 -21.35
N GLU A 63 -2.08 -20.23 -20.66
CA GLU A 63 -0.76 -19.99 -21.26
C GLU A 63 0.01 -21.29 -21.49
N LYS A 64 -0.48 -22.44 -20.98
CA LYS A 64 0.12 -23.78 -21.09
C LYS A 64 1.51 -23.85 -20.48
N ILE A 65 1.69 -23.24 -19.32
CA ILE A 65 2.91 -23.27 -18.51
C ILE A 65 2.55 -23.58 -17.05
N GLU A 66 3.55 -23.83 -16.23
CA GLU A 66 3.33 -24.15 -14.81
C GLU A 66 2.92 -22.88 -14.01
N PRO A 67 2.06 -23.03 -12.97
CA PRO A 67 1.68 -21.91 -12.09
C PRO A 67 2.89 -21.18 -11.51
N LYS A 68 3.95 -21.89 -11.18
CA LYS A 68 5.21 -21.35 -10.68
C LYS A 68 5.84 -20.36 -11.67
N GLU A 69 5.85 -20.66 -12.94
CA GLU A 69 6.41 -19.77 -13.99
C GLU A 69 5.62 -18.45 -14.10
N ILE A 70 4.28 -18.52 -13.93
CA ILE A 70 3.44 -17.31 -13.87
C ILE A 70 3.81 -16.47 -12.64
N ALA A 71 3.89 -17.10 -11.47
CA ALA A 71 4.24 -16.45 -10.21
C ALA A 71 5.61 -15.76 -10.28
N GLU A 72 6.65 -16.48 -10.70
CA GLU A 72 8.02 -15.97 -10.86
C GLU A 72 8.08 -14.79 -11.83
N LYS A 73 7.38 -14.87 -12.97
CA LYS A 73 7.30 -13.78 -13.96
C LYS A 73 6.78 -12.50 -13.33
N TYR A 74 5.63 -12.56 -12.64
CA TYR A 74 5.02 -11.37 -12.07
C TYR A 74 5.71 -10.89 -10.80
N HIS A 75 6.25 -11.78 -9.98
CA HIS A 75 7.09 -11.38 -8.85
C HIS A 75 8.30 -10.54 -9.31
N LYS A 76 8.95 -10.97 -10.38
CA LYS A 76 10.07 -10.25 -10.99
C LYS A 76 9.66 -8.88 -11.53
N GLU A 77 8.52 -8.83 -12.24
CA GLU A 77 7.95 -7.59 -12.76
C GLU A 77 7.58 -6.63 -11.61
N PHE A 78 6.91 -7.11 -10.56
CA PHE A 78 6.50 -6.28 -9.43
C PHE A 78 7.70 -5.73 -8.65
N THR A 79 8.71 -6.55 -8.44
CA THR A 79 9.97 -6.11 -7.81
C THR A 79 10.62 -4.97 -8.61
N GLU A 80 10.66 -5.09 -9.95
CA GLU A 80 11.15 -4.04 -10.82
C GLU A 80 10.28 -2.77 -10.76
N VAL A 81 8.96 -2.93 -10.81
CA VAL A 81 8.00 -1.82 -10.69
C VAL A 81 8.23 -1.04 -9.41
N PHE A 82 8.23 -1.70 -8.24
CA PHE A 82 8.38 -1.01 -6.97
C PHE A 82 9.75 -0.33 -6.84
N LYS A 83 10.80 -0.91 -7.42
CA LYS A 83 12.12 -0.26 -7.50
C LYS A 83 12.07 0.99 -8.38
N LYS A 84 11.44 0.94 -9.55
CA LYS A 84 11.33 2.09 -10.48
C LYS A 84 10.50 3.23 -9.92
N VAL A 85 9.42 2.92 -9.20
CA VAL A 85 8.62 3.94 -8.50
C VAL A 85 9.14 4.31 -7.12
N ASN A 86 10.36 3.83 -6.79
CA ASN A 86 11.14 4.18 -5.60
C ASN A 86 10.41 3.90 -4.27
N PHE A 87 9.80 2.70 -4.14
CA PHE A 87 9.30 2.22 -2.85
C PHE A 87 10.44 1.79 -1.93
N SER A 88 10.32 2.10 -0.65
CA SER A 88 11.38 1.89 0.35
C SER A 88 11.12 0.68 1.24
N TYR A 89 10.61 -0.43 0.67
CA TYR A 89 10.44 -1.68 1.40
C TYR A 89 11.75 -2.16 2.03
N ASP A 90 11.72 -2.55 3.30
CA ASP A 90 12.84 -3.25 3.95
C ASP A 90 12.94 -4.69 3.45
N LEU A 91 11.80 -5.30 3.14
CA LEU A 91 11.71 -6.57 2.45
C LEU A 91 10.48 -6.62 1.55
N TYR A 92 10.69 -6.88 0.26
CA TYR A 92 9.68 -7.30 -0.69
C TYR A 92 9.96 -8.76 -1.05
N THR A 93 9.02 -9.67 -0.78
CA THR A 93 9.18 -11.13 -0.95
C THR A 93 7.98 -11.73 -1.68
N GLU A 94 7.74 -13.02 -1.56
CA GLU A 94 6.63 -13.72 -2.21
C GLU A 94 6.10 -14.87 -1.36
N THR A 95 4.84 -15.29 -1.57
CA THR A 95 4.26 -16.41 -0.83
C THR A 95 4.87 -17.77 -1.25
N GLU A 96 5.48 -17.84 -2.43
CA GLU A 96 6.20 -19.03 -2.92
C GLU A 96 7.58 -19.23 -2.26
N ASP A 97 8.04 -18.25 -1.49
CA ASP A 97 9.30 -18.35 -0.74
C ASP A 97 9.25 -19.46 0.31
N GLU A 98 10.25 -20.35 0.31
CA GLU A 98 10.29 -21.53 1.21
C GLU A 98 10.25 -21.12 2.70
N TYR A 99 10.95 -20.04 3.09
CA TYR A 99 10.89 -19.55 4.45
C TYR A 99 9.46 -19.15 4.84
N HIS A 100 8.75 -18.46 3.93
CA HIS A 100 7.35 -18.10 4.15
C HIS A 100 6.48 -19.33 4.33
N LYS A 101 6.57 -20.31 3.42
CA LYS A 101 5.77 -21.54 3.47
C LYS A 101 6.01 -22.34 4.77
N GLU A 102 7.26 -22.47 5.19
CA GLU A 102 7.60 -23.14 6.45
C GLU A 102 6.99 -22.42 7.65
N LYS A 103 7.17 -21.08 7.74
CA LYS A 103 6.66 -20.30 8.86
C LYS A 103 5.14 -20.26 8.90
N VAL A 104 4.48 -20.14 7.77
CA VAL A 104 3.00 -20.18 7.70
C VAL A 104 2.46 -21.52 8.18
N LYS A 105 3.10 -22.65 7.81
CA LYS A 105 2.74 -23.97 8.32
C LYS A 105 2.88 -24.07 9.85
N GLU A 106 3.97 -23.54 10.42
CA GLU A 106 4.18 -23.47 11.88
C GLU A 106 3.07 -22.66 12.57
N LEU A 107 2.76 -21.47 12.04
CA LEU A 107 1.73 -20.57 12.58
C LEU A 107 0.33 -21.17 12.48
N PHE A 108 -0.01 -21.76 11.34
CA PHE A 108 -1.28 -22.42 11.11
C PHE A 108 -1.48 -23.60 12.09
N LYS A 109 -0.47 -24.46 12.21
CA LYS A 109 -0.51 -25.58 13.15
C LYS A 109 -0.73 -25.11 14.58
N LYS A 110 -0.07 -24.04 14.99
CA LYS A 110 -0.22 -23.46 16.33
C LYS A 110 -1.65 -23.00 16.60
N ILE A 111 -2.31 -22.34 15.63
CA ILE A 111 -3.72 -21.92 15.78
C ILE A 111 -4.65 -23.13 15.86
N TYR A 112 -4.34 -24.20 15.10
CA TYR A 112 -5.06 -25.47 15.17
C TYR A 112 -4.89 -26.13 16.56
N ASP A 113 -3.67 -26.25 17.06
CA ASP A 113 -3.37 -26.83 18.37
C ASP A 113 -4.00 -26.01 19.52
N ASN A 114 -4.16 -24.69 19.34
CA ASN A 114 -4.87 -23.81 20.28
C ASN A 114 -6.40 -23.94 20.18
N GLY A 115 -6.93 -24.75 19.25
CA GLY A 115 -8.35 -25.05 19.10
C GLY A 115 -9.18 -23.91 18.48
N TYR A 116 -8.56 -23.04 17.67
CA TYR A 116 -9.26 -22.02 16.88
C TYR A 116 -9.44 -22.40 15.40
N ILE A 117 -8.80 -23.50 14.97
CA ILE A 117 -9.10 -24.15 13.70
C ILE A 117 -9.69 -25.52 14.02
N ILE A 118 -10.84 -25.82 13.44
CA ILE A 118 -11.60 -27.05 13.69
C ILE A 118 -11.89 -27.78 12.39
N GLU A 119 -12.11 -29.08 12.51
CA GLU A 119 -12.50 -29.95 11.40
C GLU A 119 -14.01 -29.99 11.24
N LYS A 120 -14.48 -29.93 10.00
CA LYS A 120 -15.90 -30.12 9.64
C LYS A 120 -16.03 -30.91 8.35
N ASN A 121 -17.09 -31.70 8.27
CA ASN A 121 -17.51 -32.33 7.04
C ASN A 121 -18.58 -31.47 6.37
N ASP A 122 -18.35 -31.11 5.11
CA ASP A 122 -19.29 -30.39 4.26
C ASP A 122 -19.66 -31.24 3.05
N GLU A 123 -20.85 -30.96 2.50
CA GLU A 123 -21.16 -31.42 1.15
C GLU A 123 -20.64 -30.37 0.16
N ASP A 124 -19.60 -30.72 -0.59
CA ASP A 124 -19.04 -29.87 -1.63
C ASP A 124 -19.32 -30.40 -3.03
N ASN A 125 -19.32 -29.50 -4.02
CA ASN A 125 -19.54 -29.90 -5.41
C ASN A 125 -18.37 -30.74 -5.93
N TYR A 126 -18.72 -31.87 -6.54
CA TYR A 126 -17.79 -32.84 -7.11
C TYR A 126 -18.11 -33.12 -8.57
N CYS A 127 -17.13 -33.05 -9.45
CA CYS A 127 -17.28 -33.43 -10.85
C CYS A 127 -16.88 -34.91 -11.05
N PRO A 128 -17.84 -35.82 -11.33
CA PRO A 128 -17.51 -37.23 -11.54
C PRO A 128 -16.61 -37.46 -12.76
N LYS A 129 -16.74 -36.63 -13.81
CA LYS A 129 -15.95 -36.75 -15.04
C LYS A 129 -14.52 -36.29 -14.86
N CYS A 130 -14.29 -35.19 -14.14
CA CYS A 130 -12.94 -34.69 -13.82
C CYS A 130 -12.34 -35.41 -12.61
N ASN A 131 -13.15 -36.19 -11.87
CA ASN A 131 -12.78 -36.91 -10.66
C ASN A 131 -12.16 -36.00 -9.58
N LYS A 132 -12.76 -34.78 -9.39
CA LYS A 132 -12.27 -33.79 -8.43
C LYS A 132 -13.41 -32.99 -7.82
N PHE A 133 -13.15 -32.43 -6.63
CA PHE A 133 -13.98 -31.34 -6.10
C PHE A 133 -13.81 -30.10 -6.95
N VAL A 134 -14.88 -29.31 -7.10
CA VAL A 134 -14.94 -28.15 -7.98
C VAL A 134 -15.24 -26.92 -7.13
N ALA A 135 -14.33 -25.94 -7.16
CA ALA A 135 -14.53 -24.70 -6.45
C ALA A 135 -15.66 -23.86 -7.06
N ASP A 136 -16.32 -23.02 -6.28
CA ASP A 136 -17.46 -22.21 -6.71
C ASP A 136 -17.19 -21.44 -8.01
N ARG A 137 -15.99 -20.87 -8.17
CA ARG A 137 -15.59 -20.17 -9.41
C ARG A 137 -15.45 -21.06 -10.64
N GLU A 138 -15.22 -22.33 -10.43
CA GLU A 138 -15.12 -23.34 -11.49
C GLU A 138 -16.46 -23.98 -11.83
N LEU A 139 -17.55 -23.52 -11.19
CA LEU A 139 -18.93 -23.90 -11.48
C LEU A 139 -19.61 -22.86 -12.36
N LYS A 140 -20.48 -23.34 -13.23
CA LYS A 140 -21.41 -22.52 -14.02
C LYS A 140 -22.84 -22.88 -13.68
N LEU A 141 -23.68 -21.88 -13.59
CA LEU A 141 -25.13 -22.04 -13.38
C LEU A 141 -25.90 -20.88 -14.00
N THR A 142 -27.20 -21.04 -14.13
CA THR A 142 -28.10 -19.95 -14.46
C THR A 142 -28.47 -19.21 -13.18
N CYS A 143 -28.20 -17.90 -13.13
CA CYS A 143 -28.50 -17.08 -11.97
C CYS A 143 -30.02 -17.08 -11.66
N PRO A 144 -30.45 -17.48 -10.45
CA PRO A 144 -31.87 -17.48 -10.09
C PRO A 144 -32.49 -16.08 -10.07
N ASN A 145 -31.69 -15.04 -9.88
CA ASN A 145 -32.14 -13.66 -9.78
C ASN A 145 -32.34 -12.97 -11.13
N CYS A 146 -31.41 -13.14 -12.09
CA CYS A 146 -31.44 -12.40 -13.36
C CYS A 146 -31.52 -13.29 -14.61
N GLY A 147 -31.47 -14.62 -14.47
CA GLY A 147 -31.54 -15.57 -15.57
C GLY A 147 -30.33 -15.70 -16.47
N ASN A 148 -29.25 -14.92 -16.23
CA ASN A 148 -28.01 -14.99 -17.00
C ASN A 148 -27.13 -16.14 -16.53
N GLU A 149 -26.27 -16.64 -17.41
CA GLU A 149 -25.21 -17.56 -17.03
C GLU A 149 -24.22 -16.84 -16.09
N THR A 150 -23.86 -17.49 -15.00
CA THR A 150 -22.94 -16.97 -13.99
C THR A 150 -22.03 -18.05 -13.46
N LYS A 151 -20.93 -17.62 -12.82
CA LYS A 151 -20.10 -18.50 -11.99
C LYS A 151 -20.75 -18.75 -10.63
N GLY A 152 -20.29 -19.77 -9.92
CA GLY A 152 -20.85 -20.15 -8.62
C GLY A 152 -20.49 -19.24 -7.46
N ASP A 153 -19.55 -18.30 -7.62
CA ASP A 153 -19.13 -17.38 -6.56
C ASP A 153 -20.00 -16.12 -6.48
N GLN A 154 -20.27 -15.45 -7.60
CA GLN A 154 -21.11 -14.25 -7.66
C GLN A 154 -21.54 -13.95 -9.09
N CYS A 155 -22.77 -13.50 -9.26
CA CYS A 155 -23.30 -13.01 -10.52
C CYS A 155 -23.03 -11.51 -10.70
N ASP A 156 -22.89 -11.03 -11.94
CA ASP A 156 -22.75 -9.61 -12.27
C ASP A 156 -23.91 -8.74 -11.76
N CYS A 157 -25.08 -9.33 -11.53
CA CYS A 157 -26.22 -8.66 -10.90
C CYS A 157 -26.09 -8.48 -9.38
N GLY A 158 -25.00 -8.94 -8.77
CA GLY A 158 -24.74 -8.88 -7.33
C GLY A 158 -25.28 -10.09 -6.54
N TYR A 159 -26.00 -11.03 -7.17
CA TYR A 159 -26.49 -12.23 -6.50
C TYR A 159 -25.35 -13.20 -6.20
N VAL A 160 -25.30 -13.71 -4.98
CA VAL A 160 -24.37 -14.76 -4.55
C VAL A 160 -25.14 -16.09 -4.49
N PRO A 161 -24.80 -17.08 -5.33
CA PRO A 161 -25.48 -18.37 -5.34
C PRO A 161 -25.42 -19.07 -3.98
N THR A 162 -26.51 -19.67 -3.60
CA THR A 162 -26.62 -20.48 -2.37
C THR A 162 -26.10 -21.90 -2.61
N LYS A 163 -25.84 -22.66 -1.53
CA LYS A 163 -25.47 -24.09 -1.64
C LYS A 163 -26.52 -24.89 -2.44
N GLU A 164 -27.81 -24.55 -2.34
CA GLU A 164 -28.89 -25.20 -3.12
C GLU A 164 -28.80 -24.87 -4.62
N ASP A 165 -28.46 -23.62 -4.96
CA ASP A 165 -28.27 -23.22 -6.36
C ASP A 165 -27.09 -23.97 -6.98
N LEU A 166 -26.02 -24.15 -6.21
CA LEU A 166 -24.78 -24.82 -6.65
C LEU A 166 -24.98 -26.33 -6.88
N LYS A 167 -25.95 -26.98 -6.25
CA LYS A 167 -26.28 -28.39 -6.52
C LYS A 167 -26.70 -28.66 -7.97
N LYS A 168 -27.11 -27.63 -8.70
CA LYS A 168 -27.55 -27.72 -10.12
C LYS A 168 -26.48 -27.15 -11.07
N ALA A 169 -25.31 -26.85 -10.56
CA ALA A 169 -24.24 -26.25 -11.34
C ALA A 169 -23.54 -27.30 -12.22
N ILE A 170 -22.93 -26.85 -13.29
CA ILE A 170 -22.09 -27.64 -14.17
C ILE A 170 -20.61 -27.30 -13.98
N CYS A 171 -19.76 -28.29 -14.16
CA CYS A 171 -18.32 -28.09 -14.16
C CYS A 171 -17.88 -27.22 -15.35
N ASN A 172 -17.26 -26.09 -15.10
CA ASN A 172 -16.82 -25.18 -16.16
C ASN A 172 -15.70 -25.78 -17.05
N GLU A 173 -14.95 -26.76 -16.55
CA GLU A 173 -13.84 -27.40 -17.27
C GLU A 173 -14.36 -28.40 -18.32
N CYS A 174 -15.27 -29.28 -17.95
CA CYS A 174 -15.71 -30.37 -18.82
C CYS A 174 -17.18 -30.29 -19.27
N GLY A 175 -17.96 -29.31 -18.79
CA GLY A 175 -19.37 -29.09 -19.10
C GLY A 175 -20.33 -30.15 -18.53
N SER A 176 -19.87 -31.06 -17.65
CA SER A 176 -20.71 -32.09 -17.05
C SER A 176 -21.41 -31.60 -15.80
N GLU A 177 -22.58 -32.17 -15.49
CA GLU A 177 -23.27 -31.94 -14.21
C GLU A 177 -22.37 -32.35 -13.05
N THR A 178 -22.43 -31.57 -11.97
CA THR A 178 -21.75 -31.88 -10.72
C THR A 178 -22.69 -32.61 -9.76
N THR A 179 -22.12 -33.37 -8.85
CA THR A 179 -22.81 -33.99 -7.71
C THR A 179 -22.27 -33.40 -6.43
N THR A 180 -22.92 -33.63 -5.30
CA THR A 180 -22.33 -33.34 -3.99
C THR A 180 -21.65 -34.56 -3.42
N LYS A 181 -20.56 -34.36 -2.69
CA LYS A 181 -19.82 -35.38 -2.00
C LYS A 181 -19.30 -34.85 -0.67
N ASP A 182 -19.27 -35.71 0.35
CA ASP A 182 -18.69 -35.33 1.64
C ASP A 182 -17.22 -34.94 1.46
N ASN A 183 -16.88 -33.79 1.98
CA ASN A 183 -15.55 -33.21 1.94
C ASN A 183 -15.16 -32.70 3.34
N LYS A 184 -14.06 -33.21 3.86
CA LYS A 184 -13.52 -32.80 5.16
C LYS A 184 -12.71 -31.51 4.99
N ASN A 185 -13.08 -30.45 5.69
CA ASN A 185 -12.43 -29.14 5.61
C ASN A 185 -12.05 -28.63 7.00
N LEU A 186 -11.09 -27.69 7.03
CA LEU A 186 -10.71 -26.95 8.24
C LEU A 186 -11.33 -25.55 8.22
N TYR A 187 -11.79 -25.11 9.37
CA TYR A 187 -12.48 -23.83 9.56
C TYR A 187 -11.86 -23.03 10.70
N LEU A 188 -11.56 -21.76 10.46
CA LEU A 188 -11.25 -20.80 11.52
C LEU A 188 -12.54 -20.43 12.26
N GLU A 189 -12.58 -20.65 13.56
CA GLU A 189 -13.71 -20.38 14.44
C GLU A 189 -13.80 -18.89 14.82
N LEU A 190 -14.06 -18.01 13.85
CA LEU A 190 -14.24 -16.58 14.14
C LEU A 190 -15.31 -16.28 15.19
N PRO A 191 -16.43 -17.03 15.30
CA PRO A 191 -17.40 -16.84 16.38
C PRO A 191 -16.78 -16.95 17.77
N LYS A 192 -15.84 -17.86 17.98
CA LYS A 192 -15.11 -18.04 19.25
C LYS A 192 -14.19 -16.86 19.55
N LEU A 193 -13.69 -16.19 18.52
CA LEU A 193 -12.80 -15.03 18.59
C LEU A 193 -13.57 -13.70 18.61
N GLN A 194 -14.88 -13.68 18.36
CA GLN A 194 -15.65 -12.46 18.14
C GLN A 194 -15.49 -11.43 19.25
N LYS A 195 -15.61 -11.82 20.51
CA LYS A 195 -15.46 -10.89 21.66
C LYS A 195 -14.08 -10.23 21.71
N ALA A 196 -13.02 -10.98 21.38
CA ALA A 196 -11.66 -10.45 21.37
C ALA A 196 -11.46 -9.51 20.17
N ILE A 197 -12.03 -9.83 19.01
CA ILE A 197 -12.01 -8.97 17.83
C ILE A 197 -12.84 -7.70 18.08
N GLU A 198 -14.01 -7.78 18.72
CA GLU A 198 -14.81 -6.61 19.10
C GLU A 198 -14.02 -5.66 20.02
N ALA A 199 -13.35 -6.19 21.04
CA ALA A 199 -12.50 -5.40 21.94
C ALA A 199 -11.34 -4.72 21.19
N TYR A 200 -10.72 -5.42 20.23
CA TYR A 200 -9.70 -4.85 19.36
C TYR A 200 -10.28 -3.71 18.49
N VAL A 201 -11.42 -3.93 17.84
CA VAL A 201 -12.06 -2.93 17.00
C VAL A 201 -12.49 -1.70 17.82
N GLU A 202 -13.04 -1.88 19.01
CA GLU A 202 -13.39 -0.79 19.92
C GLU A 202 -12.16 0.07 20.28
N LYS A 203 -11.02 -0.58 20.54
CA LYS A 203 -9.78 0.10 20.91
C LYS A 203 -9.17 0.93 19.78
N TYR A 204 -9.24 0.46 18.52
CA TYR A 204 -8.44 1.01 17.43
C TYR A 204 -9.23 1.63 16.28
N ASN A 205 -10.52 1.32 16.10
CA ASN A 205 -11.29 1.70 14.91
C ASN A 205 -11.33 3.21 14.64
N GLN A 206 -11.20 4.04 15.65
CA GLN A 206 -11.18 5.50 15.54
C GLN A 206 -10.01 6.01 14.69
N LYS A 207 -8.94 5.22 14.57
CA LYS A 207 -7.74 5.53 13.76
C LYS A 207 -7.83 4.95 12.34
N TRP A 208 -8.94 4.33 11.99
CA TRP A 208 -9.13 3.71 10.68
C TRP A 208 -9.86 4.65 9.73
N ARG A 209 -9.67 4.43 8.43
CA ARG A 209 -10.50 5.10 7.43
C ARG A 209 -11.97 4.69 7.57
N LYS A 210 -12.87 5.59 7.15
CA LYS A 210 -14.31 5.43 7.37
C LYS A 210 -14.92 4.21 6.70
N ASN A 211 -14.42 3.85 5.51
CA ASN A 211 -14.84 2.63 4.82
C ASN A 211 -14.50 1.36 5.63
N ALA A 212 -13.30 1.29 6.22
CA ALA A 212 -12.91 0.17 7.08
C ALA A 212 -13.79 0.09 8.34
N GLN A 213 -14.06 1.23 8.99
CA GLN A 213 -14.98 1.27 10.14
C GLN A 213 -16.37 0.72 9.78
N ASN A 214 -16.94 1.20 8.68
CA ASN A 214 -18.30 0.86 8.26
C ASN A 214 -18.41 -0.62 7.91
N GLU A 215 -17.49 -1.14 7.09
CA GLU A 215 -17.52 -2.53 6.64
C GLU A 215 -17.30 -3.49 7.81
N THR A 216 -16.32 -3.22 8.69
CA THR A 216 -16.04 -4.04 9.86
C THR A 216 -17.23 -4.09 10.82
N ASN A 217 -17.82 -2.92 11.14
CA ASN A 217 -18.98 -2.86 12.03
C ASN A 217 -20.19 -3.60 11.49
N LYS A 218 -20.39 -3.62 10.17
CA LYS A 218 -21.44 -4.40 9.53
C LYS A 218 -21.27 -5.90 9.82
N TYR A 219 -20.08 -6.46 9.59
CA TYR A 219 -19.78 -7.87 9.85
C TYR A 219 -19.93 -8.23 11.34
N LEU A 220 -19.43 -7.39 12.25
CA LEU A 220 -19.57 -7.63 13.68
C LEU A 220 -21.04 -7.63 14.13
N LYS A 221 -21.85 -6.72 13.60
CA LYS A 221 -23.30 -6.64 13.90
C LYS A 221 -24.08 -7.86 13.40
N GLU A 222 -23.69 -8.41 12.24
CA GLU A 222 -24.29 -9.62 11.68
C GLU A 222 -23.86 -10.89 12.43
N GLY A 223 -22.80 -10.82 13.24
CA GLY A 223 -22.14 -11.93 13.89
C GLY A 223 -21.15 -12.64 12.97
N LEU A 224 -19.94 -12.84 13.46
CA LEU A 224 -18.88 -13.50 12.71
C LEU A 224 -19.22 -14.97 12.49
N LYS A 225 -19.00 -15.44 11.27
CA LYS A 225 -19.20 -16.83 10.87
C LYS A 225 -17.85 -17.52 10.69
N GLU A 226 -17.86 -18.82 10.88
CA GLU A 226 -16.69 -19.65 10.59
C GLU A 226 -16.24 -19.49 9.14
N ARG A 227 -14.92 -19.55 8.95
CA ARG A 227 -14.30 -19.36 7.64
C ARG A 227 -13.49 -20.58 7.26
N ALA A 228 -13.82 -21.23 6.15
CA ALA A 228 -13.02 -22.32 5.63
C ALA A 228 -11.60 -21.84 5.28
N VAL A 229 -10.60 -22.51 5.84
CA VAL A 229 -9.18 -22.21 5.68
C VAL A 229 -8.44 -23.21 4.80
N THR A 230 -9.14 -24.24 4.34
CA THR A 230 -8.66 -25.20 3.33
C THR A 230 -9.38 -25.03 2.01
N ARG A 231 -8.71 -25.42 0.93
CA ARG A 231 -9.27 -25.49 -0.43
C ARG A 231 -8.72 -26.70 -1.16
N ASN A 232 -9.54 -27.27 -2.04
CA ASN A 232 -9.11 -28.28 -3.01
C ASN A 232 -8.39 -27.57 -4.18
N LEU A 233 -7.15 -27.17 -3.97
CA LEU A 233 -6.31 -26.46 -4.94
C LEU A 233 -5.07 -27.29 -5.25
N GLU A 234 -4.62 -27.24 -6.51
CA GLU A 234 -3.39 -27.90 -6.96
C GLU A 234 -2.14 -27.07 -6.65
N TRP A 235 -2.31 -25.76 -6.31
CA TRP A 235 -1.23 -24.80 -6.14
C TRP A 235 -1.47 -23.92 -4.91
N GLY A 236 -0.58 -23.97 -3.92
CA GLY A 236 -0.70 -23.27 -2.64
C GLY A 236 0.20 -23.84 -1.57
N VAL A 237 0.03 -23.42 -0.33
CA VAL A 237 0.74 -23.94 0.83
C VAL A 237 -0.01 -25.18 1.36
N ASP A 238 0.69 -26.32 1.48
CA ASP A 238 0.12 -27.55 2.02
C ASP A 238 -0.36 -27.37 3.47
N ILE A 239 -1.37 -28.14 3.84
CA ILE A 239 -1.91 -28.16 5.20
C ILE A 239 -1.03 -29.05 6.10
N PRO A 240 -0.47 -28.50 7.21
CA PRO A 240 0.42 -29.26 8.10
C PRO A 240 -0.34 -30.13 9.13
N ILE A 241 -1.51 -30.67 8.76
CA ILE A 241 -2.40 -31.46 9.62
C ILE A 241 -2.68 -32.80 8.93
N GLU A 242 -2.50 -33.90 9.66
CA GLU A 242 -2.75 -35.24 9.16
C GLU A 242 -4.19 -35.41 8.66
N GLY A 243 -4.34 -36.05 7.51
CA GLY A 243 -5.63 -36.30 6.86
C GLY A 243 -6.12 -35.15 5.98
N PHE A 244 -5.26 -34.14 5.68
CA PHE A 244 -5.53 -33.04 4.77
C PHE A 244 -4.44 -32.83 3.71
N GLU A 245 -3.72 -33.89 3.38
CA GLU A 245 -2.58 -33.87 2.44
C GLU A 245 -3.00 -33.57 0.99
N ASP A 246 -4.30 -33.72 0.68
CA ASP A 246 -4.91 -33.42 -0.63
C ASP A 246 -5.39 -31.99 -0.74
N LYS A 247 -5.12 -31.14 0.26
CA LYS A 247 -5.60 -29.78 0.35
C LYS A 247 -4.48 -28.78 0.54
N ASN A 248 -4.76 -27.57 0.06
CA ASN A 248 -3.91 -26.40 0.31
C ASN A 248 -4.61 -25.38 1.19
N MET A 249 -3.79 -24.57 1.83
CA MET A 249 -4.25 -23.43 2.62
C MET A 249 -4.99 -22.44 1.71
N TYR A 250 -6.07 -21.88 2.21
CA TYR A 250 -6.76 -20.81 1.50
C TYR A 250 -5.81 -19.59 1.36
N VAL A 251 -5.60 -19.16 0.12
CA VAL A 251 -4.60 -18.15 -0.24
C VAL A 251 -4.64 -16.87 0.61
N TRP A 252 -5.82 -16.43 1.04
CA TRP A 252 -5.94 -15.25 1.88
C TRP A 252 -5.50 -15.48 3.34
N ILE A 253 -5.32 -16.72 3.77
CA ILE A 253 -4.76 -17.06 5.08
C ILE A 253 -3.24 -17.02 5.02
N ASP A 254 -2.63 -17.61 3.97
CA ASP A 254 -1.19 -17.57 3.81
C ASP A 254 -0.70 -16.14 3.50
N ALA A 255 -1.35 -15.43 2.58
CA ALA A 255 -0.97 -14.09 2.18
C ALA A 255 -1.00 -13.06 3.33
N VAL A 256 -2.01 -13.10 4.24
CA VAL A 256 -2.02 -12.16 5.37
C VAL A 256 -0.96 -12.50 6.43
N PHE A 257 -0.55 -13.75 6.56
CA PHE A 257 0.62 -14.10 7.36
C PHE A 257 1.93 -13.58 6.76
N GLY A 258 1.93 -13.24 5.49
CA GLY A 258 3.07 -12.67 4.79
C GLY A 258 3.67 -11.46 5.50
N TYR A 259 2.85 -10.62 6.12
CA TYR A 259 3.34 -9.46 6.89
C TYR A 259 4.21 -9.87 8.07
N LEU A 260 3.78 -10.90 8.82
CA LEU A 260 4.51 -11.41 9.96
C LEU A 260 5.77 -12.18 9.51
N THR A 261 5.64 -13.08 8.56
CA THR A 261 6.76 -13.91 8.08
C THR A 261 7.83 -13.09 7.37
N ALA A 262 7.45 -12.07 6.59
CA ALA A 262 8.40 -11.13 5.99
C ALA A 262 9.13 -10.31 7.06
N SER A 263 8.42 -9.86 8.11
CA SER A 263 9.05 -9.18 9.25
C SER A 263 10.01 -10.09 10.00
N MET A 264 9.64 -11.36 10.24
CA MET A 264 10.51 -12.37 10.84
C MET A 264 11.78 -12.55 10.01
N ARG A 265 11.64 -12.75 8.70
CA ARG A 265 12.76 -12.93 7.78
C ARG A 265 13.67 -11.72 7.72
N TYR A 266 13.10 -10.53 7.66
CA TYR A 266 13.89 -9.28 7.69
C TYR A 266 14.69 -9.17 8.98
N CYS A 267 14.05 -9.41 10.13
CA CYS A 267 14.73 -9.36 11.43
C CYS A 267 15.83 -10.39 11.56
N GLU A 268 15.59 -11.64 11.13
CA GLU A 268 16.59 -12.71 11.16
C GLU A 268 17.83 -12.34 10.32
N LYS A 269 17.63 -11.84 9.09
CA LYS A 269 18.73 -11.40 8.22
C LYS A 269 19.56 -10.23 8.80
N ASN A 270 18.95 -9.44 9.68
CA ASN A 270 19.57 -8.26 10.29
C ASN A 270 19.95 -8.48 11.77
N ASN A 271 19.89 -9.70 12.28
CA ASN A 271 20.14 -10.06 13.68
C ASN A 271 19.29 -9.25 14.68
N LEU A 272 18.01 -9.04 14.35
CA LEU A 272 17.02 -8.37 15.17
C LEU A 272 16.00 -9.37 15.72
N ASP A 273 15.39 -9.08 16.86
CA ASP A 273 14.26 -9.85 17.37
C ASP A 273 12.93 -9.24 16.87
N TRP A 274 12.23 -9.93 15.98
CA TRP A 274 10.95 -9.51 15.41
C TRP A 274 9.87 -9.28 16.49
N ARG A 275 9.97 -9.96 17.64
CA ARG A 275 9.03 -9.81 18.75
C ARG A 275 9.04 -8.39 19.33
N ALA A 276 10.17 -7.71 19.24
CA ALA A 276 10.29 -6.31 19.67
C ALA A 276 9.32 -5.36 18.91
N TRP A 277 8.85 -5.74 17.72
CA TRP A 277 7.83 -5.01 16.95
C TRP A 277 6.44 -5.64 17.08
N TRP A 278 6.34 -6.97 17.01
CA TRP A 278 5.07 -7.68 16.92
C TRP A 278 4.45 -8.08 18.27
N GLN A 279 5.19 -8.02 19.37
CA GLN A 279 4.74 -8.33 20.73
C GLN A 279 4.95 -7.14 21.69
N ASN A 280 5.06 -5.92 21.14
CA ASN A 280 5.26 -4.70 21.91
C ASN A 280 4.02 -3.79 21.80
N GLU A 281 3.37 -3.48 22.91
CA GLU A 281 2.16 -2.65 22.96
C GLU A 281 2.38 -1.19 22.49
N GLU A 282 3.62 -0.70 22.55
CA GLU A 282 3.97 0.66 22.09
C GLU A 282 4.23 0.74 20.56
N THR A 283 4.22 -0.39 19.86
CA THR A 283 4.38 -0.42 18.41
C THR A 283 3.22 0.32 17.72
N ARG A 284 3.54 0.97 16.61
CA ARG A 284 2.54 1.46 15.66
C ARG A 284 2.49 0.52 14.47
N MET A 285 1.30 0.01 14.16
CA MET A 285 1.12 -0.94 13.06
C MET A 285 0.08 -0.44 12.08
N TYR A 286 0.53 -0.25 10.83
CA TYR A 286 -0.30 0.22 9.72
C TYR A 286 -0.48 -0.89 8.70
N MET A 287 -1.74 -1.18 8.30
CA MET A 287 -2.05 -2.05 7.17
C MET A 287 -2.59 -1.23 6.02
N VAL A 288 -1.90 -1.29 4.88
CA VAL A 288 -2.15 -0.44 3.70
C VAL A 288 -2.64 -1.29 2.54
N HIS A 289 -3.88 -1.05 2.10
CA HIS A 289 -4.53 -1.89 1.11
C HIS A 289 -5.72 -1.19 0.41
N GLY A 290 -6.27 -1.79 -0.64
CA GLY A 290 -7.53 -1.38 -1.24
C GLY A 290 -8.75 -1.87 -0.42
N LYS A 291 -9.90 -1.23 -0.59
CA LYS A 291 -11.14 -1.51 0.17
C LYS A 291 -11.61 -2.97 0.12
N ASP A 292 -11.30 -3.70 -0.95
CA ASP A 292 -11.68 -5.11 -1.09
C ASP A 292 -11.05 -6.01 -0.02
N ASN A 293 -9.99 -5.54 0.63
CA ASN A 293 -9.21 -6.29 1.61
C ASN A 293 -9.56 -5.95 3.07
N ILE A 294 -10.56 -5.08 3.30
CA ILE A 294 -10.91 -4.61 4.65
C ILE A 294 -11.16 -5.78 5.60
N VAL A 295 -12.06 -6.69 5.24
CA VAL A 295 -12.46 -7.84 6.10
C VAL A 295 -11.26 -8.71 6.50
N PHE A 296 -10.31 -8.90 5.57
CA PHE A 296 -9.11 -9.69 5.85
C PHE A 296 -8.19 -9.01 6.85
N HIS A 297 -8.10 -7.68 6.83
CA HIS A 297 -7.17 -6.92 7.69
C HIS A 297 -7.80 -6.48 9.03
N THR A 298 -9.14 -6.42 9.10
CA THR A 298 -9.84 -5.97 10.32
C THR A 298 -10.42 -7.10 11.16
N LEU A 299 -10.68 -8.26 10.56
CA LEU A 299 -11.33 -9.40 11.24
C LEU A 299 -10.48 -10.68 11.16
N ILE A 300 -10.08 -11.10 9.95
CA ILE A 300 -9.42 -12.40 9.76
C ILE A 300 -7.99 -12.36 10.28
N PHE A 301 -7.18 -11.41 9.84
CA PHE A 301 -5.80 -11.29 10.28
C PHE A 301 -5.67 -11.04 11.79
N PRO A 302 -6.42 -10.09 12.41
CA PRO A 302 -6.47 -9.99 13.86
C PRO A 302 -6.92 -11.28 14.55
N GLY A 303 -7.93 -11.96 14.00
CA GLY A 303 -8.38 -13.26 14.51
C GLY A 303 -7.28 -14.34 14.49
N LEU A 304 -6.50 -14.41 13.41
CA LEU A 304 -5.34 -15.30 13.32
C LEU A 304 -4.26 -14.95 14.34
N LEU A 305 -3.93 -13.66 14.50
CA LEU A 305 -2.94 -13.20 15.47
C LEU A 305 -3.38 -13.49 16.92
N ILE A 306 -4.65 -13.28 17.24
CA ILE A 306 -5.23 -13.65 18.54
C ILE A 306 -5.18 -15.17 18.75
N GLY A 307 -5.50 -15.93 17.70
CA GLY A 307 -5.47 -17.39 17.71
C GLY A 307 -4.10 -18.01 17.97
N LEU A 308 -3.01 -17.27 17.73
CA LEU A 308 -1.66 -17.70 18.11
C LEU A 308 -1.45 -17.76 19.62
N ASN A 309 -2.25 -17.03 20.40
CA ASN A 309 -2.17 -16.97 21.86
C ASN A 309 -0.78 -16.53 22.40
N GLU A 310 -0.16 -15.55 21.72
CA GLU A 310 1.21 -15.06 21.98
C GLU A 310 1.29 -13.55 22.28
N SER A 311 0.23 -12.92 22.74
CA SER A 311 0.19 -11.48 23.04
C SER A 311 0.65 -10.61 21.84
N MET A 312 0.23 -10.99 20.63
CA MET A 312 0.59 -10.27 19.41
C MET A 312 -0.02 -8.86 19.42
N HIS A 313 0.77 -7.87 18.99
CA HIS A 313 0.24 -6.54 18.70
C HIS A 313 -0.64 -6.60 17.46
N LEU A 314 -1.80 -5.96 17.51
CA LEU A 314 -2.77 -5.96 16.43
C LEU A 314 -2.71 -4.63 15.65
N PRO A 315 -3.14 -4.58 14.37
CA PRO A 315 -3.07 -3.36 13.57
C PRO A 315 -3.75 -2.15 14.22
N ASP A 316 -2.99 -1.08 14.47
CA ASP A 316 -3.54 0.17 15.02
C ASP A 316 -4.36 0.94 13.99
N SER A 317 -3.87 0.97 12.74
CA SER A 317 -4.42 1.79 11.67
C SER A 317 -4.65 0.98 10.40
N ILE A 318 -5.85 1.09 9.87
CA ILE A 318 -6.26 0.48 8.60
C ILE A 318 -6.36 1.58 7.55
N VAL A 319 -5.41 1.56 6.62
CA VAL A 319 -5.25 2.54 5.53
C VAL A 319 -5.84 1.94 4.26
N SER A 320 -7.17 1.80 4.25
CA SER A 320 -7.91 1.25 3.12
C SER A 320 -8.27 2.33 2.10
N THR A 321 -7.84 2.19 0.85
CA THR A 321 -8.18 3.12 -0.23
C THR A 321 -9.44 2.69 -0.97
N GLU A 322 -10.17 3.66 -1.50
CA GLU A 322 -11.26 3.49 -2.45
C GLU A 322 -10.71 3.15 -3.85
N TYR A 323 -11.55 3.06 -4.88
CA TYR A 323 -11.07 2.76 -6.24
C TYR A 323 -10.53 4.00 -6.95
N LEU A 324 -9.41 3.83 -7.61
CA LEU A 324 -8.98 4.72 -8.67
C LEU A 324 -9.60 4.24 -10.00
N ASN A 325 -10.35 5.10 -10.67
CA ASN A 325 -10.83 4.87 -12.02
C ASN A 325 -9.86 5.50 -13.04
N PHE A 326 -10.00 5.14 -14.30
CA PHE A 326 -9.25 5.71 -15.42
C PHE A 326 -10.24 6.21 -16.47
N ASN A 327 -10.24 7.52 -16.73
CA ASN A 327 -11.21 8.18 -17.63
C ASN A 327 -12.67 7.72 -17.35
N ASP A 328 -13.07 7.83 -16.08
CA ASP A 328 -14.40 7.46 -15.54
C ASP A 328 -14.79 5.98 -15.68
N GLN A 329 -13.83 5.11 -15.97
CA GLN A 329 -14.04 3.68 -16.08
C GLN A 329 -13.15 2.91 -15.09
N LYS A 330 -13.62 1.76 -14.61
CA LYS A 330 -12.78 0.87 -13.80
C LYS A 330 -11.64 0.32 -14.66
N PHE A 331 -10.46 0.20 -14.07
CA PHE A 331 -9.34 -0.48 -14.70
C PHE A 331 -9.75 -1.88 -15.18
N SER A 332 -9.52 -2.17 -16.44
CA SER A 332 -9.86 -3.47 -17.04
C SER A 332 -8.89 -3.82 -18.17
N LYS A 333 -8.00 -4.77 -17.90
CA LYS A 333 -7.03 -5.24 -18.91
C LYS A 333 -7.70 -5.93 -20.09
N SER A 334 -8.76 -6.71 -19.83
CA SER A 334 -9.50 -7.39 -20.90
C SER A 334 -10.17 -6.43 -21.88
N LYS A 335 -10.44 -5.19 -21.43
CA LYS A 335 -11.03 -4.12 -22.25
C LYS A 335 -10.01 -3.06 -22.67
N GLY A 336 -8.71 -3.21 -22.32
CA GLY A 336 -7.68 -2.21 -22.64
C GLY A 336 -7.88 -0.87 -21.91
N ILE A 337 -8.52 -0.88 -20.72
CA ILE A 337 -8.79 0.35 -19.97
C ILE A 337 -7.74 0.51 -18.86
N GLY A 338 -6.97 1.60 -18.94
CA GLY A 338 -5.96 1.98 -17.98
C GLY A 338 -4.53 1.70 -18.44
N LEU A 339 -3.57 2.17 -17.64
CA LEU A 339 -2.14 1.98 -17.84
C LEU A 339 -1.58 1.06 -16.78
N THR A 340 -0.67 0.17 -17.16
CA THR A 340 0.23 -0.47 -16.20
C THR A 340 1.14 0.58 -15.58
N ILE A 341 1.73 0.27 -14.43
CA ILE A 341 2.66 1.22 -13.79
C ILE A 341 3.88 1.45 -14.68
N LEU A 342 4.40 0.41 -15.35
CA LEU A 342 5.55 0.55 -16.27
C LEU A 342 5.22 1.49 -17.42
N GLU A 343 4.08 1.29 -18.10
CA GLU A 343 3.63 2.21 -19.16
C GLU A 343 3.44 3.64 -18.65
N ALA A 344 2.92 3.80 -17.44
CA ALA A 344 2.71 5.13 -16.86
C ALA A 344 4.02 5.87 -16.58
N ILE A 345 5.04 5.20 -16.04
CA ILE A 345 6.35 5.84 -15.76
C ILE A 345 7.21 6.07 -17.01
N ASP A 346 6.87 5.45 -18.15
CA ASP A 346 7.49 5.77 -19.44
C ASP A 346 6.96 7.09 -20.01
N VAL A 347 5.77 7.53 -19.59
CA VAL A 347 5.07 8.73 -20.10
C VAL A 347 5.05 9.87 -19.10
N TYR A 348 4.91 9.54 -17.80
CA TYR A 348 4.76 10.51 -16.71
C TYR A 348 6.00 10.54 -15.82
N ASP A 349 6.36 11.73 -15.35
CA ASP A 349 7.40 11.88 -14.33
C ASP A 349 7.00 11.16 -13.03
N THR A 350 7.84 10.23 -12.58
CA THR A 350 7.55 9.35 -11.45
C THR A 350 7.32 10.13 -10.14
N GLU A 351 8.04 11.21 -9.90
CA GLU A 351 7.96 11.98 -8.66
C GLU A 351 6.64 12.75 -8.56
N THR A 352 6.26 13.42 -9.65
CA THR A 352 4.99 14.14 -9.70
C THR A 352 3.80 13.20 -9.80
N LEU A 353 3.97 11.99 -10.37
CA LEU A 353 2.95 10.94 -10.37
C LEU A 353 2.69 10.42 -8.94
N ARG A 354 3.74 10.17 -8.16
CA ARG A 354 3.62 9.81 -6.73
C ARG A 354 2.86 10.89 -5.96
N PHE A 355 3.26 12.14 -6.12
CA PHE A 355 2.62 13.28 -5.45
C PHE A 355 1.16 13.45 -5.87
N TYR A 356 0.87 13.32 -7.18
CA TYR A 356 -0.48 13.37 -7.72
C TYR A 356 -1.39 12.31 -7.11
N LEU A 357 -0.94 11.04 -7.05
CA LEU A 357 -1.73 9.94 -6.50
C LEU A 357 -2.01 10.10 -5.00
N ILE A 358 -1.16 10.78 -4.26
CA ILE A 358 -1.43 11.15 -2.85
C ILE A 358 -2.43 12.31 -2.77
N LYS A 359 -2.20 13.39 -3.53
CA LYS A 359 -3.00 14.61 -3.49
C LYS A 359 -4.41 14.40 -4.04
N ASN A 360 -4.57 13.64 -5.14
CA ASN A 360 -5.81 13.47 -5.88
C ASN A 360 -6.34 12.02 -5.86
N GLY A 361 -5.64 11.10 -5.21
CA GLY A 361 -5.97 9.68 -5.17
C GLY A 361 -7.22 9.35 -4.33
N PRO A 362 -7.59 8.08 -4.31
CA PRO A 362 -8.87 7.61 -3.74
C PRO A 362 -8.81 7.42 -2.21
N GLU A 363 -8.50 8.48 -1.47
CA GLU A 363 -8.31 8.40 -0.01
C GLU A 363 -9.62 8.10 0.74
N ASN A 364 -10.70 8.86 0.45
CA ASN A 364 -11.97 8.78 1.18
C ASN A 364 -13.19 8.53 0.28
N LYS A 365 -13.00 8.54 -1.02
CA LYS A 365 -14.00 8.24 -2.06
C LYS A 365 -13.28 7.77 -3.32
N ASP A 366 -14.00 7.09 -4.19
CA ASP A 366 -13.49 6.77 -5.52
C ASP A 366 -12.99 8.03 -6.21
N SER A 367 -11.86 7.94 -6.89
CA SER A 367 -11.29 9.04 -7.66
C SER A 367 -11.03 8.61 -9.10
N ASN A 368 -10.76 9.58 -9.97
CA ASN A 368 -10.52 9.34 -11.38
C ASN A 368 -9.14 9.88 -11.78
N PHE A 369 -8.40 9.11 -12.52
CA PHE A 369 -7.17 9.54 -13.20
C PHE A 369 -7.52 9.92 -14.63
N SER A 370 -7.11 11.10 -15.04
CA SER A 370 -7.08 11.51 -16.44
C SER A 370 -5.74 12.17 -16.75
N GLU A 371 -5.32 12.07 -18.02
CA GLU A 371 -4.07 12.69 -18.46
C GLU A 371 -4.10 14.22 -18.31
N GLU A 372 -5.24 14.85 -18.59
CA GLU A 372 -5.42 16.31 -18.47
C GLU A 372 -5.28 16.78 -17.02
N ASP A 373 -5.90 16.05 -16.06
CA ASP A 373 -5.79 16.39 -14.65
C ASP A 373 -4.38 16.15 -14.12
N TYR A 374 -3.73 15.05 -14.53
CA TYR A 374 -2.33 14.81 -14.20
C TYR A 374 -1.42 15.94 -14.74
N LYS A 375 -1.53 16.29 -16.03
CA LYS A 375 -0.76 17.36 -16.66
C LYS A 375 -0.93 18.71 -15.94
N THR A 376 -2.16 19.04 -15.54
CA THR A 376 -2.46 20.24 -14.77
C THR A 376 -1.71 20.23 -13.45
N ASN A 377 -1.76 19.14 -12.70
CA ASN A 377 -1.09 18.98 -11.41
C ASN A 377 0.44 18.95 -11.54
N HIS A 378 0.97 18.24 -12.56
CA HIS A 378 2.41 18.21 -12.85
C HIS A 378 2.93 19.64 -13.13
N ASN A 379 2.25 20.37 -14.00
CA ASN A 379 2.63 21.76 -14.32
C ASN A 379 2.47 22.70 -13.12
N GLU A 380 1.50 22.47 -12.23
CA GLU A 380 1.38 23.20 -10.96
C GLU A 380 2.66 23.03 -10.11
N ILE A 381 3.10 21.81 -9.88
CA ILE A 381 4.33 21.52 -9.11
C ILE A 381 5.57 22.06 -9.82
N THR A 382 5.68 21.90 -11.13
CA THR A 382 6.78 22.45 -11.93
C THR A 382 6.86 23.97 -11.78
N ASN A 383 5.72 24.67 -11.84
CA ASN A 383 5.66 26.12 -11.70
C ASN A 383 5.93 26.58 -10.25
N LYS A 384 5.35 25.90 -9.25
CA LYS A 384 5.48 26.32 -7.85
C LYS A 384 6.84 25.96 -7.25
N LEU A 385 7.28 24.71 -7.39
CA LEU A 385 8.55 24.26 -6.84
C LEU A 385 9.72 24.52 -7.80
N GLY A 386 9.61 24.03 -9.04
CA GLY A 386 10.69 24.14 -10.03
C GLY A 386 11.11 25.58 -10.28
N ASN A 387 10.15 26.49 -10.53
CA ASN A 387 10.46 27.90 -10.73
C ASN A 387 11.01 28.59 -9.47
N PHE A 388 10.48 28.27 -8.29
CA PHE A 388 11.00 28.85 -7.03
C PHE A 388 12.46 28.48 -6.80
N VAL A 389 12.81 27.21 -6.99
CA VAL A 389 14.20 26.72 -6.89
C VAL A 389 15.09 27.41 -7.93
N ASN A 390 14.67 27.42 -9.20
CA ASN A 390 15.45 28.02 -10.28
C ASN A 390 15.74 29.51 -10.04
N ARG A 391 14.71 30.31 -9.76
CA ARG A 391 14.86 31.76 -9.58
C ARG A 391 15.60 32.13 -8.30
N THR A 392 15.66 31.23 -7.31
CA THR A 392 16.43 31.41 -6.09
C THR A 392 17.90 31.01 -6.29
N LEU A 393 18.15 29.76 -6.69
CA LEU A 393 19.50 29.21 -6.74
C LEU A 393 20.27 29.52 -8.03
N LYS A 394 19.57 29.86 -9.11
CA LYS A 394 20.16 30.31 -10.41
C LYS A 394 20.05 31.82 -10.60
N TYR A 395 19.92 32.60 -9.52
CA TYR A 395 19.86 34.04 -9.63
C TYR A 395 21.15 34.58 -10.29
N LYS A 396 21.00 35.47 -11.28
CA LYS A 396 22.13 36.01 -12.05
C LYS A 396 23.15 36.70 -11.16
N GLY A 397 24.36 36.18 -11.13
CA GLY A 397 25.49 36.69 -10.32
C GLY A 397 25.59 36.03 -8.93
N LEU A 398 24.72 35.09 -8.59
CA LEU A 398 24.85 34.29 -7.39
C LEU A 398 25.67 33.03 -7.71
N THR A 399 26.76 32.82 -6.99
CA THR A 399 27.67 31.66 -7.15
C THR A 399 27.69 30.74 -5.92
N GLU A 400 27.17 31.24 -4.81
CA GLU A 400 27.08 30.50 -3.54
C GLU A 400 25.95 31.06 -2.68
N ILE A 401 25.50 30.28 -1.70
CA ILE A 401 24.52 30.73 -0.70
C ILE A 401 25.13 31.90 0.08
N PRO A 402 24.55 33.09 0.03
CA PRO A 402 25.07 34.25 0.71
C PRO A 402 24.92 34.14 2.22
N LYS A 403 25.78 34.81 2.98
CA LYS A 403 25.57 35.00 4.40
C LYS A 403 24.41 35.97 4.60
N GLY A 404 23.33 35.49 5.25
CA GLY A 404 22.13 36.27 5.52
C GLY A 404 21.59 36.03 6.93
N ILE A 405 20.60 36.81 7.31
CA ILE A 405 19.86 36.66 8.56
C ILE A 405 18.49 36.05 8.23
N MET A 406 18.15 34.96 8.94
CA MET A 406 16.86 34.30 8.74
C MET A 406 15.71 35.18 9.20
N ASP A 407 14.67 35.27 8.38
CA ASP A 407 13.41 35.95 8.71
C ASP A 407 12.63 35.09 9.73
N LYS A 408 12.36 35.67 10.91
CA LYS A 408 11.71 34.95 12.01
C LYS A 408 10.26 34.51 11.70
N GLU A 409 9.55 35.25 10.89
CA GLU A 409 8.18 34.88 10.48
C GLU A 409 8.21 33.68 9.52
N VAL A 410 9.18 33.65 8.61
CA VAL A 410 9.42 32.49 7.72
C VAL A 410 9.81 31.26 8.53
N GLU A 411 10.73 31.40 9.48
CA GLU A 411 11.15 30.31 10.37
C GLU A 411 9.96 29.73 11.13
N LYS A 412 9.14 30.60 11.74
CA LYS A 412 7.94 30.20 12.47
C LYS A 412 6.94 29.50 11.57
N PHE A 413 6.70 30.02 10.37
CA PHE A 413 5.79 29.42 9.41
C PHE A 413 6.23 27.99 9.02
N ILE A 414 7.52 27.80 8.72
CA ILE A 414 8.07 26.48 8.38
C ILE A 414 7.92 25.50 9.56
N LYS A 415 8.26 25.92 10.80
CA LYS A 415 8.10 25.07 11.98
C LYS A 415 6.65 24.62 12.19
N ASN A 416 5.69 25.50 11.99
CA ASN A 416 4.28 25.15 12.06
C ASN A 416 3.89 24.13 10.98
N LYS A 417 4.48 24.20 9.77
CA LYS A 417 4.22 23.22 8.71
C LYS A 417 4.73 21.83 9.05
N TYR A 418 5.85 21.69 9.77
CA TYR A 418 6.28 20.37 10.27
C TYR A 418 5.25 19.76 11.23
N GLU A 419 4.72 20.54 12.16
CA GLU A 419 3.71 20.07 13.11
C GLU A 419 2.39 19.72 12.41
N GLU A 420 1.94 20.56 11.49
CA GLU A 420 0.70 20.38 10.73
C GLU A 420 0.77 19.13 9.84
N ILE A 421 1.83 18.97 9.04
CA ILE A 421 2.01 17.84 8.13
C ILE A 421 2.20 16.54 8.93
N SER A 422 2.96 16.57 10.04
CA SER A 422 3.08 15.42 10.96
C SER A 422 1.71 14.95 11.43
N ASN A 423 0.88 15.91 11.88
CA ASN A 423 -0.44 15.59 12.39
C ASN A 423 -1.33 14.95 11.32
N TYR A 424 -1.27 15.43 10.08
CA TYR A 424 -2.00 14.83 8.98
C TYR A 424 -1.50 13.40 8.65
N ILE A 425 -0.19 13.17 8.59
CA ILE A 425 0.37 11.85 8.30
C ILE A 425 0.03 10.86 9.42
N GLU A 426 0.19 11.23 10.68
CA GLU A 426 -0.13 10.40 11.85
C GLU A 426 -1.63 10.02 11.93
N ASN A 427 -2.51 10.87 11.38
CA ASN A 427 -3.95 10.62 11.28
C ASN A 427 -4.39 10.03 9.93
N ILE A 428 -3.43 9.54 9.10
CA ILE A 428 -3.67 8.94 7.78
C ILE A 428 -4.43 9.84 6.79
N GLU A 429 -4.28 11.16 6.92
CA GLU A 429 -4.87 12.21 6.08
C GLU A 429 -3.85 12.72 5.05
N PHE A 430 -3.34 11.84 4.20
CA PHE A 430 -2.21 12.12 3.30
C PHE A 430 -2.52 13.21 2.27
N ARG A 431 -3.77 13.29 1.81
CA ARG A 431 -4.21 14.37 0.92
C ARG A 431 -4.05 15.74 1.57
N LYS A 432 -4.40 15.90 2.85
CA LYS A 432 -4.21 17.14 3.58
C LYS A 432 -2.73 17.48 3.76
N ALA A 433 -1.91 16.45 4.04
CA ALA A 433 -0.46 16.62 4.12
C ALA A 433 0.12 17.14 2.79
N ALA A 434 -0.26 16.56 1.66
CA ALA A 434 0.16 17.03 0.34
C ALA A 434 -0.33 18.46 0.03
N LEU A 435 -1.56 18.82 0.39
CA LEU A 435 -2.08 20.17 0.23
C LEU A 435 -1.33 21.19 1.10
N SER A 436 -0.95 20.83 2.34
CA SER A 436 -0.14 21.68 3.21
C SER A 436 1.27 21.94 2.64
N ILE A 437 1.84 20.96 1.89
CA ILE A 437 3.07 21.18 1.13
C ILE A 437 2.83 22.20 0.01
N VAL A 438 1.73 22.10 -0.73
CA VAL A 438 1.39 23.09 -1.79
C VAL A 438 1.24 24.48 -1.21
N GLU A 439 0.62 24.63 -0.04
CA GLU A 439 0.51 25.91 0.68
C GLU A 439 1.90 26.48 1.05
N LEU A 440 2.86 25.64 1.46
CA LEU A 440 4.24 26.07 1.70
C LEU A 440 4.90 26.56 0.41
N LEU A 441 4.65 25.92 -0.73
CA LEU A 441 5.14 26.36 -2.04
C LEU A 441 4.54 27.71 -2.45
N ASP A 442 3.26 27.93 -2.21
CA ASP A 442 2.58 29.21 -2.46
C ASP A 442 3.15 30.33 -1.58
N TYR A 443 3.35 30.02 -0.29
CA TYR A 443 3.99 30.96 0.65
C TYR A 443 5.41 31.33 0.18
N ALA A 444 6.22 30.35 -0.23
CA ALA A 444 7.57 30.58 -0.72
C ALA A 444 7.62 31.50 -1.93
N ASN A 445 6.73 31.27 -2.90
CA ASN A 445 6.63 32.13 -4.08
C ASN A 445 6.18 33.54 -3.74
N LYS A 446 5.15 33.68 -2.89
CA LYS A 446 4.66 34.97 -2.41
C LYS A 446 5.76 35.74 -1.68
N TYR A 447 6.48 35.11 -0.75
CA TYR A 447 7.60 35.74 -0.03
C TYR A 447 8.65 36.27 -0.98
N TYR A 448 9.09 35.50 -1.98
CA TYR A 448 10.04 35.93 -2.99
C TYR A 448 9.55 37.17 -3.78
N ASP A 449 8.28 37.14 -4.21
CA ASP A 449 7.70 38.24 -5.01
C ASP A 449 7.51 39.51 -4.18
N GLU A 450 7.13 39.43 -2.91
CA GLU A 450 6.96 40.58 -2.00
C GLU A 450 8.32 41.20 -1.64
N ARG A 451 9.36 40.40 -1.44
CA ARG A 451 10.71 40.88 -1.13
C ARG A 451 11.41 41.51 -2.33
N LYS A 452 11.03 41.16 -3.56
CA LYS A 452 11.57 41.70 -4.81
C LYS A 452 13.10 41.68 -4.88
N PRO A 453 13.75 40.51 -4.79
CA PRO A 453 15.22 40.42 -4.75
C PRO A 453 15.89 41.07 -5.95
N TRP A 454 15.22 41.18 -7.12
CA TRP A 454 15.72 41.87 -8.30
C TRP A 454 15.85 43.38 -8.11
N VAL A 455 15.10 44.01 -7.17
CA VAL A 455 15.25 45.39 -6.75
C VAL A 455 16.34 45.47 -5.69
N GLN A 456 16.28 44.62 -4.66
CA GLN A 456 17.24 44.57 -3.56
C GLN A 456 18.68 44.35 -4.05
N PHE A 457 18.90 43.53 -5.06
CA PHE A 457 20.22 43.30 -5.65
C PHE A 457 20.91 44.60 -6.14
N LYS A 458 20.11 45.56 -6.61
CA LYS A 458 20.59 46.85 -7.11
C LYS A 458 20.72 47.90 -6.02
N GLU A 459 19.80 47.91 -5.06
CA GLU A 459 19.60 49.00 -4.11
C GLU A 459 20.16 48.66 -2.71
N ASN A 460 20.09 47.40 -2.26
CA ASN A 460 20.51 46.96 -0.93
C ASN A 460 20.95 45.49 -0.92
N ILE A 461 22.23 45.29 -1.12
CA ILE A 461 22.81 43.93 -1.21
C ILE A 461 22.63 43.11 0.08
N ASN A 462 22.56 43.74 1.26
CA ASN A 462 22.36 43.05 2.53
C ASN A 462 20.94 42.49 2.61
N GLU A 463 19.93 43.24 2.20
CA GLU A 463 18.55 42.78 2.12
C GLU A 463 18.39 41.66 1.06
N PHE A 464 19.06 41.80 -0.07
CA PHE A 464 19.14 40.74 -1.07
C PHE A 464 19.71 39.45 -0.47
N ASN A 465 20.84 39.54 0.23
CA ASN A 465 21.47 38.37 0.87
C ASN A 465 20.55 37.72 1.91
N ASN A 466 19.88 38.51 2.74
CA ASN A 466 18.90 38.00 3.71
C ASN A 466 17.74 37.28 3.01
N THR A 467 17.21 37.85 1.95
CA THR A 467 16.10 37.28 1.18
C THR A 467 16.49 35.97 0.51
N ILE A 468 17.64 35.92 -0.19
CA ILE A 468 18.12 34.69 -0.84
C ILE A 468 18.47 33.62 0.18
N TYR A 469 19.09 33.98 1.32
CA TYR A 469 19.34 33.05 2.40
C TYR A 469 18.06 32.44 2.95
N ALA A 470 17.03 33.26 3.23
CA ALA A 470 15.73 32.79 3.69
C ALA A 470 15.05 31.87 2.66
N CYS A 471 15.13 32.21 1.36
CA CYS A 471 14.62 31.34 0.29
C CYS A 471 15.38 30.01 0.20
N ALA A 472 16.70 30.01 0.38
CA ALA A 472 17.49 28.77 0.44
C ALA A 472 17.10 27.89 1.65
N VAL A 473 16.84 28.51 2.82
CA VAL A 473 16.33 27.80 4.01
C VAL A 473 14.93 27.22 3.74
N ILE A 474 14.05 27.96 3.05
CA ILE A 474 12.73 27.43 2.63
C ILE A 474 12.93 26.18 1.75
N ILE A 475 13.82 26.24 0.74
CA ILE A 475 14.11 25.11 -0.16
C ILE A 475 14.63 23.89 0.63
N ALA A 476 15.52 24.09 1.59
CA ALA A 476 16.05 23.03 2.45
C ALA A 476 14.94 22.34 3.27
N ASN A 477 13.99 23.09 3.79
CA ASN A 477 12.88 22.53 4.55
C ASN A 477 11.80 21.91 3.63
N ILE A 478 11.60 22.45 2.43
CA ILE A 478 10.79 21.78 1.40
C ILE A 478 11.40 20.40 1.08
N SER A 479 12.74 20.30 0.94
CA SER A 479 13.42 19.03 0.69
C SER A 479 13.07 17.97 1.75
N ASN A 480 13.12 18.30 3.04
CA ASN A 480 12.71 17.40 4.11
C ASN A 480 11.23 17.00 4.02
N LEU A 481 10.35 17.99 3.83
CA LEU A 481 8.90 17.79 3.87
C LEU A 481 8.36 17.05 2.65
N VAL A 482 9.00 17.15 1.48
CA VAL A 482 8.60 16.43 0.27
C VAL A 482 9.23 15.03 0.18
N GLU A 483 10.24 14.71 0.96
CA GLU A 483 10.94 13.41 0.90
C GLU A 483 9.98 12.21 0.98
N PRO A 484 8.97 12.16 1.87
CA PRO A 484 8.04 11.05 1.89
C PRO A 484 7.22 10.89 0.60
N PHE A 485 6.99 11.97 -0.13
CA PHE A 485 6.15 12.05 -1.32
C PHE A 485 6.95 11.95 -2.62
N MET A 486 8.07 12.69 -2.69
CA MET A 486 8.93 12.87 -3.86
C MET A 486 10.41 12.70 -3.47
N PRO A 487 10.87 11.47 -3.16
CA PRO A 487 12.18 11.24 -2.58
C PRO A 487 13.36 11.60 -3.50
N ILE A 488 13.24 11.40 -4.83
CA ILE A 488 14.29 11.77 -5.78
C ILE A 488 14.41 13.29 -5.89
N THR A 489 13.26 14.00 -5.89
CA THR A 489 13.24 15.46 -5.87
C THR A 489 13.89 16.00 -4.61
N SER A 490 13.57 15.42 -3.45
CA SER A 490 14.23 15.73 -2.19
C SER A 490 15.76 15.55 -2.27
N GLN A 491 16.21 14.43 -2.81
CA GLN A 491 17.64 14.14 -2.97
C GLN A 491 18.34 15.17 -3.87
N LYS A 492 17.71 15.59 -4.99
CA LYS A 492 18.24 16.65 -5.86
C LYS A 492 18.41 17.98 -5.10
N LEU A 493 17.36 18.37 -4.33
CA LEU A 493 17.42 19.59 -3.51
C LEU A 493 18.52 19.53 -2.44
N ASN A 494 18.69 18.38 -1.79
CA ASN A 494 19.78 18.16 -0.85
C ASN A 494 21.15 18.34 -1.49
N ASN A 495 21.35 17.78 -2.68
CA ASN A 495 22.61 17.93 -3.42
C ASN A 495 22.91 19.39 -3.74
N TYR A 496 21.89 20.18 -4.18
CA TYR A 496 22.07 21.60 -4.47
C TYR A 496 22.48 22.44 -3.25
N LEU A 497 22.01 22.05 -2.06
CA LEU A 497 22.23 22.77 -0.81
C LEU A 497 23.29 22.13 0.10
N ASN A 498 23.95 21.08 -0.37
CA ASN A 498 24.91 20.29 0.40
C ASN A 498 24.38 19.85 1.77
N ILE A 499 23.18 19.25 1.75
CA ILE A 499 22.52 18.66 2.92
C ILE A 499 22.82 17.17 2.95
N ASP A 500 23.53 16.73 4.00
CA ASP A 500 24.00 15.33 4.10
C ASP A 500 22.85 14.32 4.33
N LYS A 501 21.84 14.72 5.10
CA LYS A 501 20.73 13.83 5.49
C LYS A 501 19.47 14.60 5.86
N ASN A 502 18.34 14.13 5.32
CA ASN A 502 17.03 14.59 5.75
C ASN A 502 16.71 14.16 7.18
N ILE A 503 16.02 15.03 7.90
CA ILE A 503 15.47 14.79 9.23
C ILE A 503 14.14 15.53 9.34
N TRP A 504 13.20 14.98 10.10
CA TRP A 504 11.87 15.59 10.23
C TRP A 504 11.86 16.73 11.25
N LYS A 505 12.61 17.78 10.95
CA LYS A 505 12.63 19.04 11.72
C LYS A 505 13.15 20.20 10.89
N TYR A 506 12.87 21.42 11.36
CA TYR A 506 13.44 22.64 10.80
C TYR A 506 14.96 22.58 10.76
N ILE A 507 15.52 22.97 9.61
CA ILE A 507 16.97 23.09 9.39
C ILE A 507 17.30 24.43 8.74
N GLU A 508 18.52 24.91 8.97
CA GLU A 508 19.13 26.01 8.25
C GLU A 508 20.21 25.51 7.30
N VAL A 509 20.47 26.28 6.25
CA VAL A 509 21.55 25.98 5.29
C VAL A 509 22.84 26.66 5.70
N LYS A 510 23.97 26.08 5.32
CA LYS A 510 25.27 26.71 5.49
C LYS A 510 25.46 27.79 4.41
N TYR A 511 25.97 28.97 4.77
CA TYR A 511 26.41 29.93 3.77
C TYR A 511 27.72 29.48 3.09
N GLY A 512 27.99 29.99 1.89
CA GLY A 512 29.16 29.61 1.11
C GLY A 512 29.05 28.28 0.37
N VAL A 513 27.88 27.61 0.42
CA VAL A 513 27.60 26.44 -0.41
C VAL A 513 27.57 26.88 -1.88
N LYS A 514 28.41 26.26 -2.70
CA LYS A 514 28.50 26.55 -4.14
C LYS A 514 27.23 26.09 -4.84
N LEU A 515 26.75 26.90 -5.78
CA LEU A 515 25.56 26.68 -6.58
C LEU A 515 25.93 26.30 -8.01
N ASP A 516 26.77 25.27 -8.11
CA ASP A 516 27.19 24.71 -9.38
C ASP A 516 26.18 23.65 -9.83
N ASP A 517 26.00 23.50 -11.14
CA ASP A 517 25.21 22.40 -11.76
C ASP A 517 23.75 22.28 -11.29
N ILE A 518 23.08 23.41 -11.05
CA ILE A 518 21.65 23.42 -10.74
C ILE A 518 20.85 23.13 -12.02
N GLU A 519 20.25 21.96 -12.12
CA GLU A 519 19.39 21.56 -13.22
C GLU A 519 17.89 21.84 -12.90
N PRO A 520 17.03 21.96 -13.92
CA PRO A 520 15.57 21.98 -13.68
C PRO A 520 15.11 20.70 -12.97
N LEU A 521 14.25 20.84 -11.94
CA LEU A 521 13.73 19.70 -11.21
C LEU A 521 12.77 18.86 -12.06
N PHE A 522 11.99 19.53 -12.89
CA PHE A 522 10.97 18.92 -13.74
C PHE A 522 10.96 19.58 -15.12
N GLU A 523 10.59 18.80 -16.12
CA GLU A 523 10.29 19.31 -17.46
C GLU A 523 8.79 19.61 -17.56
N ARG A 524 8.44 20.72 -18.22
CA ARG A 524 7.05 21.11 -18.39
C ARG A 524 6.36 20.21 -19.42
N MET A 525 5.22 19.65 -19.08
CA MET A 525 4.39 18.93 -20.05
C MET A 525 3.65 19.92 -20.98
N GLN A 526 3.72 19.65 -22.29
CA GLN A 526 3.09 20.45 -23.34
C GLN A 526 1.59 20.16 -23.49
#